data_c5e4dfb7f2d01e36a0db10d946d0ea83
#
_entry.id   c5e4dfb7f2d01e36a0db10d946d0ea83
#
_cell.length_a   1.000
_cell.length_b   1.000
_cell.length_c   1.000
_cell.angle_alpha   90.00
_cell.angle_beta   90.00
_cell.angle_gamma   90.00
#
_symmetry.space_group_name_H-M   'P 1'
#
loop_
_entity.id
_entity.type
_entity.pdbx_description
1 polymer ?
#
loop_
_entity_poly.entity_id
_entity_poly.type
_entity_poly.pdbx_seq_one_letter_code
_entity_poly.pdbx_strand_id
1 'polypeptide(L)'
;MVDTTNNVNGISRTTTQTTGSTTAPKKELDQASFMKLLTMQLSYQDPFKPVDNAQMLSQMASMSTSEGISSLSTQMGKLNDQMISSQALQASSLVGQNVLLPSNISYLDKEGPLSAVVAVGTTNKYANIKITIEDEKGQVIKEFPLEGEQKGNVEVAWDGTDKAGNRVSAGKYVVKASGTLDGKSENIAAYAYAKVDSVALGNATNPTRLNLRGLGSEYLNNILQISGTNSNPTVTPSKTTSTASI
;
A
#
# COMPACT_ATOMS: atom_id res chain seq x y z
N MET A 1 56.96 -12.19 -32.31
CA MET A 1 57.90 -11.15 -32.68
C MET A 1 57.32 -9.83 -32.27
N VAL A 2 57.91 -9.25 -31.24
CA VAL A 2 58.00 -7.83 -30.79
C VAL A 2 56.71 -7.23 -30.24
N ASP A 3 56.54 -7.30 -29.01
CA ASP A 3 56.66 -6.40 -27.84
C ASP A 3 56.89 -4.89 -28.19
N THR A 4 55.96 -4.07 -27.73
CA THR A 4 56.29 -2.71 -27.34
C THR A 4 55.24 -2.21 -26.30
N THR A 5 55.64 -2.33 -25.06
CA THR A 5 55.18 -1.50 -23.95
C THR A 5 55.44 -0.03 -24.24
N ASN A 6 54.44 0.82 -24.05
CA ASN A 6 54.69 2.22 -23.76
C ASN A 6 53.78 2.70 -22.63
N ASN A 7 54.43 2.68 -21.48
CA ASN A 7 53.97 3.35 -20.27
C ASN A 7 54.33 4.84 -20.40
N VAL A 8 53.32 5.70 -20.42
CA VAL A 8 53.55 7.16 -20.20
C VAL A 8 52.57 7.63 -19.13
N ASN A 9 53.18 7.86 -18.00
CA ASN A 9 52.75 8.66 -16.89
C ASN A 9 52.01 9.93 -17.37
N GLY A 10 50.71 9.99 -17.12
CA GLY A 10 49.86 11.11 -17.48
C GLY A 10 48.89 11.46 -16.35
N ILE A 11 49.27 12.46 -15.62
CA ILE A 11 48.53 13.16 -14.57
C ILE A 11 47.07 13.36 -14.97
N SER A 12 46.15 12.69 -14.29
CA SER A 12 44.71 13.00 -14.31
C SER A 12 44.49 14.38 -13.72
N ARG A 13 44.32 15.38 -14.58
CA ARG A 13 43.71 16.63 -14.18
C ARG A 13 42.24 16.38 -13.94
N THR A 14 41.85 16.27 -12.67
CA THR A 14 40.48 16.41 -12.25
C THR A 14 40.04 17.84 -12.55
N THR A 15 39.37 18.03 -13.67
CA THR A 15 38.62 19.27 -13.92
C THR A 15 37.45 19.25 -13.01
N THR A 16 37.53 19.89 -11.86
CA THR A 16 36.40 20.24 -11.03
C THR A 16 35.52 21.16 -11.84
N GLN A 17 34.53 20.60 -12.52
CA GLN A 17 33.46 21.36 -13.14
C GLN A 17 32.63 21.93 -12.00
N THR A 18 32.96 23.15 -11.62
CA THR A 18 32.11 23.96 -10.76
C THR A 18 30.80 24.17 -11.53
N THR A 19 29.81 23.31 -11.26
CA THR A 19 28.43 23.62 -11.63
C THR A 19 28.04 24.86 -10.85
N GLY A 20 28.22 26.01 -11.50
CA GLY A 20 27.63 27.24 -11.04
C GLY A 20 26.14 27.01 -10.91
N SER A 21 25.67 26.92 -9.68
CA SER A 21 24.25 27.03 -9.36
C SER A 21 23.83 28.40 -9.88
N THR A 22 23.28 28.43 -11.09
CA THR A 22 22.52 29.58 -11.57
C THR A 22 21.26 29.62 -10.72
N THR A 23 21.38 30.25 -9.56
CA THR A 23 20.20 30.71 -8.81
C THR A 23 19.43 31.62 -9.77
N ALA A 24 18.32 31.14 -10.28
CA ALA A 24 17.41 31.98 -11.07
C ALA A 24 17.14 33.25 -10.25
N PRO A 25 17.22 34.44 -10.87
CA PRO A 25 17.01 35.69 -10.16
C PRO A 25 15.64 35.62 -9.50
N LYS A 26 15.61 35.86 -8.19
CA LYS A 26 14.38 35.86 -7.42
C LYS A 26 13.44 36.89 -8.05
N LYS A 27 12.31 36.46 -8.58
CA LYS A 27 11.23 37.31 -9.09
C LYS A 27 10.74 38.36 -8.07
N GLU A 28 10.92 38.08 -6.78
CA GLU A 28 10.69 39.03 -5.68
C GLU A 28 11.51 40.33 -5.80
N LEU A 29 12.71 40.25 -6.39
CA LEU A 29 13.54 41.42 -6.67
C LEU A 29 12.91 42.33 -7.72
N ASP A 30 12.19 41.81 -8.69
CA ASP A 30 11.52 42.57 -9.71
C ASP A 30 10.38 43.42 -9.14
N GLN A 31 9.58 42.89 -8.23
CA GLN A 31 8.49 43.62 -7.60
C GLN A 31 9.01 44.74 -6.66
N ALA A 32 10.00 44.43 -5.84
CA ALA A 32 10.63 45.43 -4.96
C ALA A 32 11.37 46.52 -5.74
N SER A 33 12.07 46.15 -6.82
CA SER A 33 12.77 47.04 -7.72
C SER A 33 11.81 47.97 -8.48
N PHE A 34 10.67 47.39 -8.91
CA PHE A 34 9.61 48.16 -9.56
C PHE A 34 8.95 49.16 -8.60
N MET A 35 8.58 48.74 -7.38
CA MET A 35 8.03 49.65 -6.35
C MET A 35 8.99 50.81 -6.06
N LYS A 36 10.28 50.52 -6.03
CA LYS A 36 11.31 51.55 -5.87
C LYS A 36 11.35 52.52 -7.05
N LEU A 37 11.26 52.00 -8.29
CA LEU A 37 11.21 52.83 -9.50
C LEU A 37 9.92 53.67 -9.53
N LEU A 38 8.77 53.11 -9.15
CA LEU A 38 7.51 53.83 -9.06
C LEU A 38 7.58 55.00 -8.07
N THR A 39 8.18 54.73 -6.88
CA THR A 39 8.36 55.75 -5.85
C THR A 39 9.32 56.84 -6.33
N MET A 40 10.38 56.52 -7.07
CA MET A 40 11.27 57.49 -7.70
C MET A 40 10.57 58.30 -8.77
N GLN A 41 9.77 57.68 -9.64
CA GLN A 41 9.00 58.38 -10.67
C GLN A 41 7.98 59.34 -10.07
N LEU A 42 7.25 58.94 -9.00
CA LEU A 42 6.36 59.83 -8.28
C LEU A 42 7.08 61.04 -7.66
N SER A 43 8.35 60.89 -7.26
CA SER A 43 9.15 61.96 -6.69
C SER A 43 9.67 62.96 -7.72
N TYR A 44 9.77 62.56 -8.99
CA TYR A 44 10.32 63.39 -10.09
C TYR A 44 9.28 63.85 -11.12
N GLN A 45 7.96 63.46 -10.96
CA GLN A 45 6.94 63.83 -11.90
C GLN A 45 6.41 65.26 -11.72
N ASP A 46 6.25 65.92 -12.89
CA ASP A 46 5.54 67.20 -12.98
C ASP A 46 4.04 67.02 -12.64
N PRO A 47 3.46 67.73 -11.70
CA PRO A 47 2.08 67.58 -11.26
C PRO A 47 1.03 67.82 -12.39
N PHE A 48 1.41 68.35 -13.52
CA PHE A 48 0.55 68.66 -14.67
C PHE A 48 0.50 67.57 -15.76
N LYS A 49 1.28 66.50 -15.69
CA LYS A 49 1.31 65.43 -16.69
C LYS A 49 1.47 64.04 -16.02
N PRO A 50 0.46 63.53 -15.35
CA PRO A 50 0.51 62.20 -14.76
C PRO A 50 0.60 61.12 -15.85
N VAL A 51 1.56 60.18 -15.72
CA VAL A 51 1.65 59.00 -16.59
C VAL A 51 0.76 57.93 -16.03
N ASP A 52 -0.08 57.32 -16.87
CA ASP A 52 -1.03 56.28 -16.44
C ASP A 52 -0.31 54.93 -16.29
N ASN A 53 0.09 54.61 -15.08
CA ASN A 53 0.72 53.33 -14.70
C ASN A 53 -0.30 52.27 -14.25
N ALA A 54 -1.60 52.55 -14.34
CA ALA A 54 -2.66 51.67 -13.83
C ALA A 54 -2.67 50.31 -14.54
N GLN A 55 -2.36 50.28 -15.84
CA GLN A 55 -2.33 49.03 -16.60
C GLN A 55 -1.19 48.12 -16.17
N MET A 56 -0.01 48.69 -15.87
CA MET A 56 1.15 47.95 -15.40
C MET A 56 0.95 47.43 -13.98
N LEU A 57 0.35 48.21 -13.10
CA LEU A 57 -0.06 47.79 -11.77
C LEU A 57 -1.07 46.63 -11.83
N SER A 58 -2.04 46.65 -12.75
CA SER A 58 -3.00 45.57 -12.96
C SER A 58 -2.32 44.28 -13.42
N GLN A 59 -1.35 44.38 -14.35
CA GLN A 59 -0.57 43.21 -14.79
C GLN A 59 0.28 42.63 -13.65
N MET A 60 0.91 43.46 -12.83
CA MET A 60 1.69 43.00 -11.66
C MET A 60 0.81 42.37 -10.61
N ALA A 61 -0.38 42.92 -10.33
CA ALA A 61 -1.33 42.30 -9.42
C ALA A 61 -1.79 40.93 -9.92
N SER A 62 -2.06 40.78 -11.21
CA SER A 62 -2.39 39.49 -11.82
C SER A 62 -1.24 38.50 -11.75
N MET A 63 0.00 38.94 -11.98
CA MET A 63 1.19 38.10 -11.85
C MET A 63 1.42 37.69 -10.41
N SER A 64 1.32 38.60 -9.44
CA SER A 64 1.45 38.29 -8.01
C SER A 64 0.39 37.29 -7.56
N THR A 65 -0.85 37.42 -8.04
CA THR A 65 -1.91 36.44 -7.78
C THR A 65 -1.59 35.07 -8.35
N SER A 66 -1.07 35.00 -9.59
CA SER A 66 -0.66 33.76 -10.23
C SER A 66 0.51 33.09 -9.49
N GLU A 67 1.48 33.89 -9.02
CA GLU A 67 2.59 33.38 -8.19
C GLU A 67 2.10 32.88 -6.82
N GLY A 68 1.16 33.58 -6.21
CA GLY A 68 0.50 33.14 -4.99
C GLY A 68 -0.20 31.79 -5.16
N ILE A 69 -0.95 31.60 -6.25
CA ILE A 69 -1.63 30.35 -6.59
C ILE A 69 -0.61 29.24 -6.85
N SER A 70 0.47 29.51 -7.58
CA SER A 70 1.55 28.55 -7.83
C SER A 70 2.25 28.13 -6.53
N SER A 71 2.50 29.08 -5.63
CA SER A 71 3.05 28.80 -4.29
C SER A 71 2.10 27.94 -3.47
N LEU A 72 0.79 28.23 -3.47
CA LEU A 72 -0.23 27.41 -2.81
C LEU A 72 -0.26 26.00 -3.37
N SER A 73 -0.21 25.84 -4.68
CA SER A 73 -0.17 24.52 -5.32
C SER A 73 1.07 23.73 -4.88
N THR A 74 2.22 24.39 -4.80
CA THR A 74 3.46 23.76 -4.31
C THR A 74 3.35 23.35 -2.83
N GLN A 75 2.76 24.20 -1.99
CA GLN A 75 2.57 23.88 -0.57
C GLN A 75 1.56 22.73 -0.39
N MET A 76 0.50 22.67 -1.19
CA MET A 76 -0.43 21.54 -1.21
C MET A 76 0.25 20.24 -1.61
N GLY A 77 1.17 20.29 -2.59
CA GLY A 77 2.02 19.14 -2.95
C GLY A 77 2.83 18.65 -1.76
N LYS A 78 3.54 19.55 -1.07
CA LYS A 78 4.33 19.22 0.12
C LYS A 78 3.49 18.65 1.27
N LEU A 79 2.28 19.18 1.48
CA LEU A 79 1.35 18.66 2.48
C LEU A 79 0.92 17.23 2.14
N ASN A 80 0.62 16.96 0.87
CA ASN A 80 0.30 15.62 0.40
C ASN A 80 1.47 14.64 0.61
N ASP A 81 2.70 15.04 0.29
CA ASP A 81 3.90 14.23 0.52
C ASP A 81 4.11 13.92 2.02
N GLN A 82 3.83 14.90 2.89
CA GLN A 82 3.89 14.70 4.34
C GLN A 82 2.83 13.70 4.83
N MET A 83 1.61 13.77 4.29
CA MET A 83 0.54 12.82 4.62
C MET A 83 0.90 11.40 4.17
N ILE A 84 1.43 11.23 2.96
CA ILE A 84 1.90 9.94 2.44
C ILE A 84 3.04 9.40 3.31
N SER A 85 3.99 10.23 3.69
CA SER A 85 5.09 9.84 4.57
C SER A 85 4.61 9.38 5.94
N SER A 86 3.64 10.08 6.52
CA SER A 86 3.02 9.68 7.80
C SER A 86 2.28 8.35 7.67
N GLN A 87 1.51 8.16 6.61
CA GLN A 87 0.81 6.90 6.32
C GLN A 87 1.79 5.73 6.14
N ALA A 88 2.92 5.99 5.49
CA ALA A 88 3.97 5.00 5.28
C ALA A 88 4.63 4.56 6.59
N LEU A 89 4.87 5.50 7.51
CA LEU A 89 5.37 5.19 8.86
C LEU A 89 4.36 4.34 9.66
N GLN A 90 3.07 4.68 9.59
CA GLN A 90 2.03 3.86 10.20
C GLN A 90 1.97 2.46 9.58
N ALA A 91 2.08 2.36 8.25
CA ALA A 91 2.09 1.08 7.56
C ALA A 91 3.32 0.22 7.93
N SER A 92 4.44 0.83 8.33
CA SER A 92 5.64 0.08 8.77
C SER A 92 5.37 -0.77 10.02
N SER A 93 4.43 -0.38 10.88
CA SER A 93 4.02 -1.16 12.04
C SER A 93 3.27 -2.45 11.67
N LEU A 94 2.83 -2.59 10.42
CA LEU A 94 2.16 -3.79 9.92
C LEU A 94 3.15 -4.92 9.58
N VAL A 95 4.44 -4.64 9.50
CA VAL A 95 5.45 -5.68 9.22
C VAL A 95 5.40 -6.75 10.30
N GLY A 96 5.25 -7.99 9.87
CA GLY A 96 5.08 -9.15 10.76
C GLY A 96 3.63 -9.41 11.20
N GLN A 97 2.70 -8.48 10.97
CA GLN A 97 1.27 -8.66 11.26
C GLN A 97 0.58 -9.46 10.15
N ASN A 98 -0.61 -9.96 10.47
CA ASN A 98 -1.49 -10.58 9.50
C ASN A 98 -2.55 -9.57 9.03
N VAL A 99 -2.80 -9.53 7.73
CA VAL A 99 -3.81 -8.68 7.12
C VAL A 99 -4.83 -9.51 6.36
N LEU A 100 -6.10 -9.15 6.48
CA LEU A 100 -7.20 -9.81 5.78
C LEU A 100 -7.35 -9.20 4.38
N LEU A 101 -7.33 -10.05 3.37
CA LEU A 101 -7.43 -9.66 1.97
C LEU A 101 -8.82 -9.93 1.40
N PRO A 102 -9.30 -9.15 0.40
CA PRO A 102 -10.49 -9.47 -0.39
C PRO A 102 -10.19 -10.61 -1.39
N SER A 103 -9.56 -11.67 -0.91
CA SER A 103 -9.14 -12.84 -1.68
C SER A 103 -9.22 -14.08 -0.79
N ASN A 104 -9.57 -15.19 -1.36
CA ASN A 104 -9.62 -16.48 -0.68
C ASN A 104 -8.32 -17.30 -0.85
N ILE A 105 -7.26 -16.68 -1.38
CA ILE A 105 -5.95 -17.30 -1.52
C ILE A 105 -5.06 -16.84 -0.38
N SER A 106 -4.43 -17.79 0.30
CA SER A 106 -3.45 -17.53 1.34
C SER A 106 -2.19 -18.36 1.12
N TYR A 107 -1.14 -17.99 1.80
CA TYR A 107 0.14 -18.72 1.78
C TYR A 107 0.32 -19.48 3.08
N LEU A 108 0.47 -20.81 2.98
CA LEU A 108 0.81 -21.67 4.11
C LEU A 108 2.33 -21.66 4.30
N ASP A 109 2.79 -21.22 5.46
CA ASP A 109 4.19 -21.32 5.86
C ASP A 109 4.59 -22.78 6.19
N LYS A 110 5.89 -23.02 6.30
CA LYS A 110 6.41 -24.34 6.75
C LYS A 110 5.87 -24.74 8.11
N GLU A 111 5.65 -23.75 8.97
CA GLU A 111 5.12 -23.91 10.33
C GLU A 111 3.93 -22.98 10.55
N GLY A 112 3.02 -23.37 11.43
CA GLY A 112 1.83 -22.60 11.76
C GLY A 112 0.61 -22.90 10.87
N PRO A 113 -0.55 -22.40 11.24
CA PRO A 113 -1.80 -22.57 10.51
C PRO A 113 -1.94 -21.55 9.38
N LEU A 114 -2.82 -21.87 8.44
CA LEU A 114 -3.41 -20.91 7.51
C LEU A 114 -4.73 -20.42 8.09
N SER A 115 -4.93 -19.12 8.16
CA SER A 115 -6.13 -18.51 8.73
C SER A 115 -6.95 -17.79 7.65
N ALA A 116 -8.27 -17.86 7.80
CA ALA A 116 -9.22 -17.22 6.91
C ALA A 116 -10.48 -16.78 7.68
N VAL A 117 -11.29 -15.94 7.06
CA VAL A 117 -12.59 -15.51 7.57
C VAL A 117 -13.65 -15.94 6.58
N VAL A 118 -14.66 -16.61 7.06
CA VAL A 118 -15.86 -16.98 6.30
C VAL A 118 -16.97 -15.99 6.62
N ALA A 119 -17.45 -15.27 5.63
CA ALA A 119 -18.48 -14.25 5.80
C ALA A 119 -19.88 -14.86 5.68
N VAL A 120 -20.33 -15.52 6.75
CA VAL A 120 -21.64 -16.18 6.80
C VAL A 120 -22.79 -15.15 6.72
N GLY A 121 -22.53 -13.91 7.17
CA GLY A 121 -23.56 -12.89 7.27
C GLY A 121 -24.41 -13.03 8.55
N THR A 122 -25.21 -12.02 8.81
CA THR A 122 -26.06 -11.97 10.01
C THR A 122 -27.51 -12.35 9.73
N THR A 123 -27.92 -12.29 8.46
CA THR A 123 -29.29 -12.49 8.01
C THR A 123 -29.57 -13.91 7.54
N ASN A 124 -28.59 -14.52 6.87
CA ASN A 124 -28.71 -15.85 6.29
C ASN A 124 -28.39 -16.93 7.34
N LYS A 125 -29.22 -17.98 7.37
CA LYS A 125 -29.00 -19.15 8.21
C LYS A 125 -28.50 -20.28 7.32
N TYR A 126 -27.20 -20.34 7.12
CA TYR A 126 -26.60 -21.47 6.43
C TYR A 126 -26.52 -22.68 7.36
N ALA A 127 -26.98 -23.82 6.85
CA ALA A 127 -26.78 -25.13 7.49
C ALA A 127 -25.61 -25.86 6.80
N ASN A 128 -24.99 -26.80 7.52
CA ASN A 128 -23.94 -27.69 6.98
C ASN A 128 -22.82 -26.92 6.27
N ILE A 129 -22.30 -25.89 6.92
CA ILE A 129 -21.19 -25.13 6.35
C ILE A 129 -19.95 -26.02 6.28
N LYS A 130 -19.36 -26.10 5.10
CA LYS A 130 -18.18 -26.89 4.82
C LYS A 130 -17.07 -26.01 4.29
N ILE A 131 -15.89 -26.14 4.86
CA ILE A 131 -14.66 -25.50 4.39
C ILE A 131 -13.89 -26.50 3.53
N THR A 132 -13.44 -26.04 2.35
CA THR A 132 -12.64 -26.83 1.43
C THR A 132 -11.33 -26.10 1.18
N ILE A 133 -10.23 -26.77 1.38
CA ILE A 133 -8.88 -26.27 1.08
C ILE A 133 -8.41 -26.94 -0.20
N GLU A 134 -8.02 -26.13 -1.17
CA GLU A 134 -7.50 -26.60 -2.46
C GLU A 134 -6.07 -26.09 -2.69
N ASP A 135 -5.30 -26.84 -3.44
CA ASP A 135 -4.00 -26.40 -3.95
C ASP A 135 -4.13 -25.45 -5.17
N GLU A 136 -3.01 -24.98 -5.69
CA GLU A 136 -2.99 -24.12 -6.91
C GLU A 136 -3.55 -24.81 -8.16
N LYS A 137 -3.64 -26.13 -8.16
CA LYS A 137 -4.17 -26.92 -9.28
C LYS A 137 -5.68 -27.20 -9.13
N GLY A 138 -6.29 -26.71 -8.04
CA GLY A 138 -7.69 -26.97 -7.72
C GLY A 138 -7.94 -28.37 -7.12
N GLN A 139 -6.89 -29.05 -6.65
CA GLN A 139 -6.99 -30.35 -6.00
C GLN A 139 -7.40 -30.15 -4.54
N VAL A 140 -8.46 -30.83 -4.12
CA VAL A 140 -8.95 -30.78 -2.73
C VAL A 140 -7.98 -31.50 -1.81
N ILE A 141 -7.34 -30.73 -0.95
CA ILE A 141 -6.38 -31.22 0.05
C ILE A 141 -7.11 -31.67 1.33
N LYS A 142 -8.03 -30.84 1.82
CA LYS A 142 -8.78 -31.12 3.04
C LYS A 142 -10.17 -30.51 2.98
N GLU A 143 -11.13 -31.18 3.60
CA GLU A 143 -12.46 -30.65 3.86
C GLU A 143 -12.80 -30.89 5.33
N PHE A 144 -13.44 -29.89 5.93
CA PHE A 144 -13.95 -30.04 7.32
C PHE A 144 -15.24 -29.23 7.50
N PRO A 145 -16.18 -29.71 8.32
CA PRO A 145 -17.37 -28.96 8.62
C PRO A 145 -17.07 -27.80 9.58
N LEU A 146 -17.87 -26.77 9.50
CA LEU A 146 -17.95 -25.73 10.52
C LEU A 146 -19.14 -26.07 11.43
N GLU A 147 -18.82 -26.47 12.67
CA GLU A 147 -19.81 -26.97 13.60
C GLU A 147 -20.66 -25.82 14.19
N GLY A 148 -21.95 -26.13 14.45
CA GLY A 148 -22.88 -25.22 15.07
C GLY A 148 -23.50 -24.17 14.14
N GLU A 149 -24.40 -23.37 14.70
CA GLU A 149 -25.01 -22.23 14.01
C GLU A 149 -24.02 -21.07 13.95
N GLN A 150 -23.61 -20.71 12.75
CA GLN A 150 -22.64 -19.65 12.54
C GLN A 150 -23.34 -18.38 12.04
N LYS A 151 -22.88 -17.21 12.52
CA LYS A 151 -23.38 -15.89 12.13
C LYS A 151 -22.24 -14.88 12.03
N GLY A 152 -22.36 -13.95 11.09
CA GLY A 152 -21.37 -12.89 10.89
C GLY A 152 -20.08 -13.40 10.24
N ASN A 153 -18.97 -12.85 10.65
CA ASN A 153 -17.65 -13.25 10.20
C ASN A 153 -17.09 -14.31 11.14
N VAL A 154 -16.80 -15.48 10.60
CA VAL A 154 -16.29 -16.63 11.37
C VAL A 154 -14.85 -16.89 11.00
N GLU A 155 -13.94 -16.76 11.95
CA GLU A 155 -12.54 -17.10 11.76
C GLU A 155 -12.35 -18.61 11.73
N VAL A 156 -11.62 -19.08 10.72
CA VAL A 156 -11.25 -20.48 10.54
C VAL A 156 -9.75 -20.62 10.42
N ALA A 157 -9.22 -21.70 10.98
CA ALA A 157 -7.81 -22.05 10.86
C ALA A 157 -7.66 -23.47 10.34
N TRP A 158 -6.76 -23.63 9.39
CA TRP A 158 -6.31 -24.93 8.90
C TRP A 158 -4.88 -25.18 9.34
N ASP A 159 -4.66 -26.31 9.97
CA ASP A 159 -3.37 -26.74 10.52
C ASP A 159 -2.31 -27.12 9.46
N GLY A 160 -2.65 -27.03 8.18
CA GLY A 160 -1.75 -27.38 7.08
C GLY A 160 -1.60 -28.88 6.86
N THR A 161 -2.56 -29.71 7.34
CA THR A 161 -2.53 -31.17 7.12
C THR A 161 -3.53 -31.60 6.06
N ASP A 162 -3.18 -32.67 5.32
CA ASP A 162 -4.07 -33.32 4.36
C ASP A 162 -5.14 -34.20 5.04
N LYS A 163 -5.91 -34.94 4.24
CA LYS A 163 -6.91 -35.89 4.76
C LYS A 163 -6.31 -37.04 5.56
N ALA A 164 -5.04 -37.38 5.33
CA ALA A 164 -4.32 -38.45 6.04
C ALA A 164 -3.63 -37.93 7.32
N GLY A 165 -3.65 -36.60 7.56
CA GLY A 165 -2.99 -35.98 8.70
C GLY A 165 -1.52 -35.61 8.47
N ASN A 166 -1.00 -35.74 7.25
CA ASN A 166 0.36 -35.36 6.92
C ASN A 166 0.41 -33.87 6.60
N ARG A 167 1.45 -33.19 7.08
CA ARG A 167 1.65 -31.78 6.73
C ARG A 167 1.99 -31.63 5.26
N VAL A 168 1.27 -30.76 4.58
CA VAL A 168 1.50 -30.46 3.17
C VAL A 168 2.66 -29.44 3.01
N SER A 169 3.16 -29.29 1.80
CA SER A 169 4.23 -28.36 1.47
C SER A 169 3.78 -26.91 1.69
N ALA A 170 4.74 -26.05 2.09
CA ALA A 170 4.50 -24.60 2.08
C ALA A 170 4.18 -24.12 0.66
N GLY A 171 3.19 -23.25 0.53
CA GLY A 171 2.72 -22.79 -0.78
C GLY A 171 1.40 -22.04 -0.68
N LYS A 172 0.83 -21.72 -1.84
CA LYS A 172 -0.48 -21.06 -1.94
C LYS A 172 -1.60 -22.10 -1.88
N TYR A 173 -2.61 -21.78 -1.13
CA TYR A 173 -3.82 -22.59 -1.00
C TYR A 173 -5.05 -21.69 -1.10
N VAL A 174 -6.11 -22.26 -1.65
CA VAL A 174 -7.41 -21.59 -1.84
C VAL A 174 -8.35 -22.10 -0.76
N VAL A 175 -8.95 -21.18 -0.02
CA VAL A 175 -9.98 -21.48 0.98
C VAL A 175 -11.35 -21.24 0.38
N LYS A 176 -12.18 -22.25 0.31
CA LYS A 176 -13.56 -22.14 -0.14
C LYS A 176 -14.50 -22.49 1.00
N ALA A 177 -15.65 -21.85 1.05
CA ALA A 177 -16.71 -22.17 1.97
C ALA A 177 -18.01 -22.36 1.20
N SER A 178 -18.78 -23.37 1.57
CA SER A 178 -20.12 -23.62 1.03
C SER A 178 -21.06 -24.03 2.16
N GLY A 179 -22.34 -23.74 2.01
CA GLY A 179 -23.37 -24.10 2.97
C GLY A 179 -24.70 -24.31 2.30
N THR A 180 -25.68 -24.81 3.04
CA THR A 180 -27.04 -24.97 2.56
C THR A 180 -27.91 -23.83 3.07
N LEU A 181 -28.48 -23.05 2.13
CA LEU A 181 -29.47 -22.01 2.40
C LEU A 181 -30.80 -22.40 1.74
N ASP A 182 -31.85 -22.46 2.48
CA ASP A 182 -33.20 -22.84 1.96
C ASP A 182 -33.20 -24.12 1.13
N GLY A 183 -32.41 -25.11 1.55
CA GLY A 183 -32.30 -26.43 0.89
C GLY A 183 -31.39 -26.44 -0.35
N LYS A 184 -30.76 -25.29 -0.72
CA LYS A 184 -29.82 -25.19 -1.85
C LYS A 184 -28.40 -25.01 -1.35
N SER A 185 -27.46 -25.65 -2.03
CA SER A 185 -26.04 -25.45 -1.76
C SER A 185 -25.58 -24.12 -2.38
N GLU A 186 -25.00 -23.24 -1.55
CA GLU A 186 -24.47 -21.96 -1.98
C GLU A 186 -23.02 -21.77 -1.53
N ASN A 187 -22.26 -21.01 -2.32
CA ASN A 187 -20.91 -20.62 -1.94
C ASN A 187 -20.97 -19.43 -0.97
N ILE A 188 -20.18 -19.51 0.09
CA ILE A 188 -20.04 -18.44 1.08
C ILE A 188 -18.71 -17.75 0.83
N ALA A 189 -18.68 -16.42 0.87
CA ALA A 189 -17.45 -15.67 0.68
C ALA A 189 -16.45 -16.01 1.79
N ALA A 190 -15.22 -16.30 1.37
CA ALA A 190 -14.10 -16.53 2.26
C ALA A 190 -12.98 -15.52 1.94
N TYR A 191 -12.37 -14.98 2.97
CA TYR A 191 -11.29 -14.03 2.92
C TYR A 191 -10.09 -14.59 3.65
N ALA A 192 -8.91 -14.50 3.06
CA ALA A 192 -7.73 -15.14 3.62
C ALA A 192 -6.81 -14.11 4.28
N TYR A 193 -6.19 -14.51 5.38
CA TYR A 193 -5.13 -13.73 5.99
C TYR A 193 -3.81 -13.95 5.26
N ALA A 194 -3.03 -12.88 5.18
CA ALA A 194 -1.67 -12.90 4.65
C ALA A 194 -0.73 -12.19 5.61
N LYS A 195 0.48 -12.72 5.78
CA LYS A 195 1.51 -12.10 6.58
C LYS A 195 2.24 -11.00 5.80
N VAL A 196 2.42 -9.85 6.42
CA VAL A 196 3.18 -8.74 5.84
C VAL A 196 4.67 -8.95 6.07
N ASP A 197 5.43 -9.11 5.00
CA ASP A 197 6.89 -9.25 5.07
C ASP A 197 7.60 -7.91 5.03
N SER A 198 7.09 -6.95 4.26
CA SER A 198 7.62 -5.59 4.19
C SER A 198 6.58 -4.61 3.66
N VAL A 199 6.88 -3.32 3.80
CA VAL A 199 6.08 -2.22 3.27
C VAL A 199 6.89 -1.45 2.25
N ALA A 200 6.35 -1.28 1.05
CA ALA A 200 6.88 -0.38 0.04
C ALA A 200 6.21 0.99 0.21
N LEU A 201 7.02 1.98 0.56
CA LEU A 201 6.54 3.34 0.80
C LEU A 201 6.01 3.95 -0.48
N GLY A 202 4.84 4.60 -0.39
CA GLY A 202 4.24 5.32 -1.50
C GLY A 202 4.82 6.71 -1.70
N ASN A 203 4.40 7.33 -2.78
CA ASN A 203 4.59 8.76 -3.08
C ASN A 203 3.33 9.29 -3.78
N ALA A 204 3.33 10.54 -4.19
CA ALA A 204 2.17 11.17 -4.85
C ALA A 204 1.65 10.40 -6.09
N THR A 205 2.50 9.61 -6.76
CA THR A 205 2.16 8.88 -7.98
C THR A 205 1.91 7.39 -7.72
N ASN A 206 2.58 6.82 -6.73
CA ASN A 206 2.50 5.39 -6.39
C ASN A 206 2.05 5.23 -4.94
N PRO A 207 0.88 4.66 -4.68
CA PRO A 207 0.40 4.45 -3.32
C PRO A 207 1.23 3.41 -2.56
N THR A 208 1.18 3.48 -1.24
CA THR A 208 1.85 2.52 -0.35
C THR A 208 1.34 1.10 -0.60
N ARG A 209 2.26 0.15 -0.68
CA ARG A 209 1.99 -1.28 -0.88
C ARG A 209 2.55 -2.12 0.25
N LEU A 210 1.86 -3.18 0.56
CA LEU A 210 2.31 -4.24 1.46
C LEU A 210 2.85 -5.40 0.62
N ASN A 211 4.05 -5.86 0.89
CA ASN A 211 4.58 -7.09 0.32
C ASN A 211 4.16 -8.24 1.23
N LEU A 212 3.33 -9.12 0.70
CA LEU A 212 2.70 -10.21 1.41
C LEU A 212 3.44 -11.51 1.12
N ARG A 213 3.66 -12.28 2.16
CA ARG A 213 4.39 -13.54 2.07
C ARG A 213 3.77 -14.49 1.06
N GLY A 214 4.55 -14.85 0.05
CA GLY A 214 4.15 -15.76 -1.01
C GLY A 214 3.03 -15.30 -1.94
N LEU A 215 2.42 -14.13 -1.69
CA LEU A 215 1.28 -13.62 -2.47
C LEU A 215 1.62 -12.40 -3.34
N GLY A 216 2.80 -11.79 -3.13
CA GLY A 216 3.21 -10.59 -3.86
C GLY A 216 2.81 -9.30 -3.16
N SER A 217 2.62 -8.23 -3.93
CA SER A 217 2.34 -6.90 -3.38
C SER A 217 0.86 -6.54 -3.52
N GLU A 218 0.28 -6.00 -2.45
CA GLU A 218 -1.09 -5.51 -2.42
C GLU A 218 -1.13 -4.05 -1.92
N TYR A 219 -2.11 -3.29 -2.35
CA TYR A 219 -2.29 -1.91 -1.89
C TYR A 219 -2.80 -1.86 -0.46
N LEU A 220 -2.29 -0.92 0.33
CA LEU A 220 -2.72 -0.75 1.72
C LEU A 220 -4.23 -0.50 1.85
N ASN A 221 -4.84 0.22 0.91
CA ASN A 221 -6.27 0.52 0.90
C ASN A 221 -7.18 -0.68 0.56
N ASN A 222 -6.62 -1.78 0.07
CA ASN A 222 -7.36 -3.01 -0.20
C ASN A 222 -7.42 -3.96 1.02
N ILE A 223 -6.75 -3.62 2.10
CA ILE A 223 -6.77 -4.43 3.32
C ILE A 223 -8.09 -4.25 4.04
N LEU A 224 -8.77 -5.35 4.33
CA LEU A 224 -10.07 -5.36 5.01
C LEU A 224 -9.92 -5.25 6.54
N GLN A 225 -8.90 -5.90 7.10
CA GLN A 225 -8.66 -5.97 8.54
C GLN A 225 -7.18 -6.22 8.82
N ILE A 226 -6.70 -5.73 9.96
CA ILE A 226 -5.37 -6.02 10.49
C ILE A 226 -5.57 -6.87 11.75
N SER A 227 -4.87 -7.99 11.81
CA SER A 227 -4.87 -8.89 12.98
C SER A 227 -3.47 -8.99 13.56
N GLY A 228 -3.36 -8.87 14.88
CA GLY A 228 -2.10 -9.10 15.58
C GLY A 228 -1.62 -10.54 15.44
N THR A 229 -0.33 -10.76 15.64
CA THR A 229 0.31 -12.08 15.54
C THR A 229 -0.24 -13.12 16.53
N ASN A 230 -1.02 -12.71 17.52
CA ASN A 230 -1.55 -13.54 18.62
C ASN A 230 -3.02 -13.95 18.45
N SER A 231 -3.70 -13.59 17.36
CA SER A 231 -5.04 -14.12 17.10
C SER A 231 -4.92 -15.58 16.68
N ASN A 232 -5.05 -16.47 17.65
CA ASN A 232 -5.19 -17.90 17.40
C ASN A 232 -6.68 -18.14 17.12
N PRO A 233 -7.11 -18.40 15.88
CA PRO A 233 -8.51 -18.62 15.58
C PRO A 233 -9.01 -19.86 16.31
N THR A 234 -10.15 -19.73 16.95
CA THR A 234 -10.70 -20.68 17.93
C THR A 234 -11.30 -21.95 17.28
N VAL A 235 -11.36 -22.01 15.95
CA VAL A 235 -11.96 -23.16 15.25
C VAL A 235 -10.88 -24.05 14.66
N THR A 236 -10.41 -25.00 15.46
CA THR A 236 -9.59 -26.13 15.01
C THR A 236 -10.50 -27.24 14.50
N PRO A 237 -10.20 -27.91 13.38
CA PRO A 237 -10.98 -29.08 12.96
C PRO A 237 -10.97 -30.12 14.07
N SER A 238 -12.15 -30.53 14.49
CA SER A 238 -12.33 -31.60 15.48
C SER A 238 -11.55 -32.84 15.06
N LYS A 239 -10.65 -33.28 15.92
CA LYS A 239 -9.94 -34.54 15.75
C LYS A 239 -10.99 -35.67 15.92
N THR A 240 -11.45 -36.23 14.80
CA THR A 240 -12.33 -37.40 14.85
C THR A 240 -11.58 -38.53 15.56
N THR A 241 -11.84 -38.71 16.83
CA THR A 241 -11.38 -39.90 17.56
C THR A 241 -12.25 -41.04 17.08
N SER A 242 -11.74 -41.84 16.16
CA SER A 242 -12.33 -43.12 15.80
C SER A 242 -12.25 -44.00 17.02
N THR A 243 -13.37 -44.10 17.78
CA THR A 243 -13.54 -45.15 18.78
C THR A 243 -13.85 -46.41 18.02
N ALA A 244 -12.84 -47.22 17.79
CA ALA A 244 -13.04 -48.60 17.39
C ALA A 244 -13.68 -49.33 18.59
N SER A 245 -14.94 -49.65 18.47
CA SER A 245 -15.58 -50.64 19.36
C SER A 245 -15.12 -52.04 18.97
N ILE A 246 -14.60 -52.74 19.95
CA ILE A 246 -14.33 -54.16 19.93
C ILE A 246 -15.63 -54.95 20.00
#